data_d6ec68d546ba05129cdd5ec2ad7bd834
#
_entry.id   d6ec68d546ba05129cdd5ec2ad7bd834
#
_cell.length_a   1.000
_cell.length_b   1.000
_cell.length_c   1.000
_cell.angle_alpha   90.00
_cell.angle_beta   90.00
_cell.angle_gamma   90.00
#
_symmetry.space_group_name_H-M   'P 1'
#
loop_
_entity.id
_entity.type
_entity.pdbx_description
1 polymer ?
#
loop_
_entity_poly.entity_id
_entity_poly.type
_entity_poly.pdbx_seq_one_letter_code
_entity_poly.pdbx_strand_id
1 'polypeptide(L)'
;MKYRMNIAGLDRDLPLCKVSDDLYIGAFVMFGDAEITVACARELLARAPKDYDYLLTAEAKSIPLIHEMARQSGAREYFVARKGLKVYMPHPLHVTVRSITTQHDQDLYLSGEEADKIRGKRVLIVDDVISTGESLRAMEELVEKAGGTVAGRMAVLAEGDAQARKDIVYLNKLPVFNADGTVKE
;
A
#
# COMPACT_ATOMS: atom_id res chain seq x y z
N MET A 1 9.18 19.52 12.37
CA MET A 1 8.85 18.63 13.49
C MET A 1 9.00 17.18 13.03
N LYS A 2 9.24 16.25 13.95
CA LYS A 2 9.34 14.81 13.67
C LYS A 2 8.59 14.02 14.73
N TYR A 3 8.03 12.88 14.32
CA TYR A 3 7.41 11.91 15.23
C TYR A 3 8.23 10.64 15.24
N ARG A 4 8.69 10.24 16.42
CA ARG A 4 9.45 9.01 16.58
C ARG A 4 8.51 7.85 16.84
N MET A 5 8.65 6.78 16.05
CA MET A 5 7.90 5.55 16.28
C MET A 5 8.76 4.32 15.99
N ASN A 6 8.39 3.23 16.63
CA ASN A 6 8.97 1.92 16.36
C ASN A 6 8.14 1.21 15.27
N ILE A 7 8.80 0.78 14.20
CA ILE A 7 8.17 0.08 13.07
C ILE A 7 8.95 -1.21 12.82
N ALA A 8 8.30 -2.34 12.92
CA ALA A 8 8.92 -3.66 12.74
C ALA A 8 10.18 -3.87 13.60
N GLY A 9 10.21 -3.31 14.82
CA GLY A 9 11.34 -3.39 15.76
C GLY A 9 12.41 -2.33 15.56
N LEU A 10 12.27 -1.43 14.59
CA LEU A 10 13.23 -0.37 14.27
C LEU A 10 12.64 1.01 14.56
N ASP A 11 13.41 1.86 15.24
CA ASP A 11 13.01 3.23 15.50
C ASP A 11 13.24 4.11 14.27
N ARG A 12 12.23 4.90 13.90
CA ARG A 12 12.31 5.89 12.82
C ARG A 12 11.69 7.22 13.23
N ASP A 13 12.31 8.30 12.78
CA ASP A 13 11.84 9.67 12.97
C ASP A 13 11.11 10.12 11.70
N LEU A 14 9.78 10.12 11.72
CA LEU A 14 8.94 10.53 10.60
C LEU A 14 8.79 12.05 10.56
N PRO A 15 9.12 12.73 9.45
CA PRO A 15 8.83 14.14 9.30
C PRO A 15 7.32 14.39 9.37
N LEU A 16 6.92 15.44 10.13
CA LEU A 16 5.53 15.87 10.13
C LEU A 16 5.31 16.87 8.99
N CYS A 17 4.41 16.53 8.09
CA CYS A 17 4.06 17.29 6.90
C CYS A 17 2.67 17.90 7.03
N LYS A 18 2.54 19.19 6.72
CA LYS A 18 1.27 19.91 6.74
C LYS A 18 0.37 19.43 5.58
N VAL A 19 -0.86 19.05 5.90
CA VAL A 19 -1.93 18.76 4.94
C VAL A 19 -2.93 19.91 4.86
N SER A 20 -3.33 20.43 6.02
CA SER A 20 -4.16 21.62 6.17
C SER A 20 -3.70 22.47 7.35
N ASP A 21 -4.40 23.56 7.68
CA ASP A 21 -4.04 24.38 8.83
C ASP A 21 -4.15 23.63 10.15
N ASP A 22 -5.06 22.65 10.23
CA ASP A 22 -5.36 21.88 11.44
C ASP A 22 -4.91 20.42 11.38
N LEU A 23 -4.23 19.99 10.29
CA LEU A 23 -3.88 18.60 10.08
C LEU A 23 -2.47 18.42 9.56
N TYR A 24 -1.69 17.64 10.30
CA TYR A 24 -0.38 17.15 9.88
C TYR A 24 -0.36 15.64 9.87
N ILE A 25 0.43 15.07 8.99
CA ILE A 25 0.66 13.61 8.85
C ILE A 25 2.13 13.28 9.05
N GLY A 26 2.41 12.08 9.56
CA GLY A 26 3.76 11.53 9.60
C GLY A 26 4.15 10.97 8.23
N ALA A 27 5.13 11.56 7.57
CA ALA A 27 5.57 11.09 6.26
C ALA A 27 6.40 9.81 6.40
N PHE A 28 5.76 8.66 6.17
CA PHE A 28 6.45 7.37 6.05
C PHE A 28 6.87 7.14 4.60
N VAL A 29 8.17 7.07 4.36
CA VAL A 29 8.76 6.87 3.04
C VAL A 29 9.83 5.80 3.13
N MET A 30 9.62 4.67 2.45
CA MET A 30 10.53 3.53 2.47
C MET A 30 11.68 3.64 1.47
N PHE A 31 11.63 4.58 0.53
CA PHE A 31 12.70 4.76 -0.46
C PHE A 31 14.04 5.03 0.20
N GLY A 32 15.04 4.24 -0.16
CA GLY A 32 16.40 4.36 0.35
C GLY A 32 16.63 3.74 1.72
N ASP A 33 15.59 3.30 2.44
CA ASP A 33 15.71 2.61 3.72
C ASP A 33 15.57 1.10 3.56
N ALA A 34 16.67 0.44 3.21
CA ALA A 34 16.70 -1.00 2.98
C ALA A 34 16.44 -1.80 4.27
N GLU A 35 16.92 -1.30 5.43
CA GLU A 35 16.76 -1.97 6.72
C GLU A 35 15.28 -2.06 7.11
N ILE A 36 14.53 -0.94 7.05
CA ILE A 36 13.10 -0.95 7.37
C ILE A 36 12.30 -1.78 6.36
N THR A 37 12.70 -1.75 5.08
CA THR A 37 12.05 -2.54 4.03
C THR A 37 12.14 -4.04 4.31
N VAL A 38 13.33 -4.54 4.66
CA VAL A 38 13.56 -5.94 5.00
C VAL A 38 12.77 -6.34 6.24
N ALA A 39 12.80 -5.52 7.30
CA ALA A 39 12.09 -5.80 8.55
C ALA A 39 10.56 -5.82 8.35
N CYS A 40 10.01 -4.81 7.66
CA CYS A 40 8.57 -4.74 7.38
C CYS A 40 8.09 -5.91 6.50
N ALA A 41 8.85 -6.28 5.48
CA ALA A 41 8.51 -7.42 4.62
C ALA A 41 8.43 -8.72 5.44
N ARG A 42 9.40 -8.97 6.31
CA ARG A 42 9.40 -10.15 7.20
C ARG A 42 8.17 -10.18 8.11
N GLU A 43 7.89 -9.07 8.79
CA GLU A 43 6.77 -8.98 9.72
C GLU A 43 5.41 -9.11 9.03
N LEU A 44 5.25 -8.54 7.82
CA LEU A 44 4.03 -8.70 7.03
C LEU A 44 3.87 -10.14 6.55
N LEU A 45 4.92 -10.78 6.03
CA LEU A 45 4.86 -12.18 5.59
C LEU A 45 4.51 -13.14 6.73
N ALA A 46 4.97 -12.87 7.95
CA ALA A 46 4.60 -13.67 9.12
C ALA A 46 3.09 -13.60 9.45
N ARG A 47 2.40 -12.55 8.99
CA ARG A 47 0.96 -12.31 9.21
C ARG A 47 0.12 -12.52 7.95
N ALA A 48 0.75 -12.76 6.80
CA ALA A 48 0.07 -12.92 5.54
C ALA A 48 -0.77 -14.22 5.49
N PRO A 49 -1.91 -14.22 4.80
CA PRO A 49 -2.61 -15.46 4.48
C PRO A 49 -1.67 -16.38 3.70
N LYS A 50 -1.83 -17.69 3.88
CA LYS A 50 -0.93 -18.66 3.20
C LYS A 50 -1.38 -19.01 1.78
N ASP A 51 -2.60 -18.68 1.43
CA ASP A 51 -3.29 -19.11 0.22
C ASP A 51 -3.47 -17.96 -0.78
N TYR A 52 -2.40 -17.29 -1.16
CA TYR A 52 -2.37 -16.34 -2.26
C TYR A 52 -1.41 -16.79 -3.38
N ASP A 53 -1.73 -16.40 -4.61
CA ASP A 53 -0.92 -16.72 -5.79
C ASP A 53 0.07 -15.58 -6.13
N TYR A 54 -0.38 -14.32 -6.00
CA TYR A 54 0.39 -13.14 -6.38
C TYR A 54 0.29 -12.03 -5.35
N LEU A 55 1.32 -11.17 -5.37
CA LEU A 55 1.38 -9.92 -4.64
C LEU A 55 1.08 -8.76 -5.61
N LEU A 56 0.30 -7.77 -5.15
CA LEU A 56 -0.01 -6.54 -5.90
C LEU A 56 0.18 -5.32 -5.01
N THR A 57 0.80 -4.29 -5.56
CA THR A 57 0.85 -2.95 -4.95
C THR A 57 0.56 -1.86 -5.97
N ALA A 58 0.34 -0.63 -5.51
CA ALA A 58 0.27 0.54 -6.37
C ALA A 58 1.61 1.29 -6.43
N GLU A 59 1.88 1.93 -7.55
CA GLU A 59 2.99 2.86 -7.71
C GLU A 59 2.85 4.00 -6.66
N ALA A 60 3.89 4.45 -5.89
CA ALA A 60 5.26 4.01 -6.11
C ALA A 60 5.96 3.59 -4.79
N LYS A 61 5.54 4.11 -3.60
CA LYS A 61 6.30 4.00 -2.34
C LYS A 61 6.44 2.57 -1.82
N SER A 62 5.46 1.71 -2.12
CA SER A 62 5.42 0.32 -1.69
C SER A 62 6.20 -0.65 -2.59
N ILE A 63 6.80 -0.15 -3.71
CA ILE A 63 7.56 -1.01 -4.63
C ILE A 63 8.74 -1.72 -3.95
N PRO A 64 9.58 -1.06 -3.13
CA PRO A 64 10.64 -1.76 -2.40
C PRO A 64 10.09 -2.85 -1.47
N LEU A 65 8.98 -2.58 -0.80
CA LEU A 65 8.34 -3.52 0.12
C LEU A 65 7.87 -4.78 -0.59
N ILE A 66 7.11 -4.62 -1.68
CA ILE A 66 6.56 -5.78 -2.41
C ILE A 66 7.66 -6.61 -3.05
N HIS A 67 8.72 -5.97 -3.58
CA HIS A 67 9.89 -6.66 -4.09
C HIS A 67 10.53 -7.53 -3.01
N GLU A 68 10.74 -6.96 -1.83
CA GLU A 68 11.37 -7.68 -0.72
C GLU A 68 10.47 -8.78 -0.17
N MET A 69 9.13 -8.56 -0.11
CA MET A 69 8.17 -9.62 0.24
C MET A 69 8.23 -10.77 -0.76
N ALA A 70 8.27 -10.48 -2.06
CA ALA A 70 8.42 -11.52 -3.09
C ALA A 70 9.73 -12.30 -2.94
N ARG A 71 10.84 -11.59 -2.72
CA ARG A 71 12.15 -12.20 -2.51
C ARG A 71 12.16 -13.13 -1.27
N GLN A 72 11.62 -12.68 -0.15
CA GLN A 72 11.60 -13.46 1.09
C GLN A 72 10.64 -14.66 1.02
N SER A 73 9.51 -14.52 0.35
CA SER A 73 8.55 -15.62 0.17
C SER A 73 8.92 -16.61 -0.94
N GLY A 74 9.94 -16.29 -1.76
CA GLY A 74 10.33 -17.09 -2.92
C GLY A 74 9.38 -16.94 -4.12
N ALA A 75 8.49 -15.94 -4.11
CA ALA A 75 7.64 -15.63 -5.25
C ALA A 75 8.49 -15.16 -6.44
N ARG A 76 8.14 -15.64 -7.64
CA ARG A 76 8.88 -15.30 -8.87
C ARG A 76 8.42 -13.99 -9.49
N GLU A 77 7.18 -13.60 -9.23
CA GLU A 77 6.54 -12.43 -9.82
C GLU A 77 5.71 -11.69 -8.76
N TYR A 78 5.58 -10.40 -8.92
CA TYR A 78 4.63 -9.52 -8.24
C TYR A 78 4.18 -8.46 -9.22
N PHE A 79 3.06 -7.81 -8.97
CA PHE A 79 2.50 -6.80 -9.85
C PHE A 79 2.50 -5.41 -9.21
N VAL A 80 2.69 -4.39 -10.07
CA VAL A 80 2.66 -2.99 -9.67
C VAL A 80 1.62 -2.27 -10.52
N ALA A 81 0.48 -1.93 -9.93
CA ALA A 81 -0.52 -1.09 -10.57
C ALA A 81 0.05 0.32 -10.79
N ARG A 82 0.07 0.78 -12.04
CA ARG A 82 0.70 2.03 -12.45
C ARG A 82 -0.30 3.19 -12.39
N LYS A 83 0.15 4.35 -11.92
CA LYS A 83 -0.68 5.58 -11.86
C LYS A 83 -0.84 6.29 -13.20
N GLY A 84 -0.30 5.74 -14.26
CA GLY A 84 -0.42 6.26 -15.62
C GLY A 84 -0.05 5.20 -16.64
N LEU A 85 -0.74 5.25 -17.78
CA LEU A 85 -0.51 4.37 -18.91
C LEU A 85 0.94 4.53 -19.41
N LYS A 86 1.61 3.40 -19.67
CA LYS A 86 2.96 3.36 -20.23
C LYS A 86 2.92 2.76 -21.64
N VAL A 87 3.82 3.22 -22.50
CA VAL A 87 3.90 2.77 -23.90
C VAL A 87 4.15 1.27 -24.07
N TYR A 88 4.68 0.61 -23.04
CA TYR A 88 4.97 -0.83 -23.02
C TYR A 88 3.83 -1.67 -22.39
N MET A 89 2.65 -1.08 -22.17
CA MET A 89 1.49 -1.79 -21.61
C MET A 89 0.45 -2.07 -22.71
N PRO A 90 0.54 -3.21 -23.43
CA PRO A 90 -0.46 -3.56 -24.43
C PRO A 90 -1.78 -3.95 -23.74
N HIS A 91 -2.90 -3.55 -24.35
CA HIS A 91 -4.27 -3.89 -23.89
C HIS A 91 -4.48 -3.65 -22.39
N PRO A 92 -4.19 -2.44 -21.87
CA PRO A 92 -4.18 -2.20 -20.42
C PRO A 92 -5.56 -2.35 -19.81
N LEU A 93 -5.61 -3.00 -18.66
CA LEU A 93 -6.75 -2.93 -17.75
C LEU A 93 -6.64 -1.66 -16.93
N HIS A 94 -7.75 -0.94 -16.79
CA HIS A 94 -7.78 0.37 -16.14
C HIS A 94 -8.99 0.50 -15.24
N VAL A 95 -8.79 1.13 -14.08
CA VAL A 95 -9.85 1.60 -13.17
C VAL A 95 -9.58 3.04 -12.78
N THR A 96 -10.65 3.79 -12.60
CA THR A 96 -10.66 5.16 -12.07
C THR A 96 -11.47 5.18 -10.80
N VAL A 97 -10.83 5.46 -9.67
CA VAL A 97 -11.54 5.66 -8.40
C VAL A 97 -11.61 7.15 -8.12
N ARG A 98 -12.84 7.65 -8.02
CA ARG A 98 -13.11 9.04 -7.65
C ARG A 98 -12.86 9.22 -6.17
N SER A 99 -11.96 10.13 -5.83
CA SER A 99 -11.76 10.55 -4.46
C SER A 99 -12.95 11.35 -3.96
N ILE A 100 -13.44 11.00 -2.79
CA ILE A 100 -14.50 11.78 -2.11
C ILE A 100 -13.87 13.00 -1.40
N THR A 101 -12.59 12.93 -1.09
CA THR A 101 -11.89 13.90 -0.24
C THR A 101 -10.92 14.81 -1.00
N THR A 102 -10.44 14.39 -2.16
CA THR A 102 -9.52 15.15 -3.02
C THR A 102 -10.10 15.35 -4.40
N GLN A 103 -9.81 16.48 -5.06
CA GLN A 103 -10.33 16.80 -6.40
C GLN A 103 -9.69 15.99 -7.54
N HIS A 104 -8.93 14.95 -7.22
CA HIS A 104 -8.19 14.16 -8.20
C HIS A 104 -8.64 12.71 -8.18
N ASP A 105 -9.12 12.25 -9.35
CA ASP A 105 -9.39 10.84 -9.58
C ASP A 105 -8.08 10.05 -9.52
N GLN A 106 -8.11 8.85 -8.96
CA GLN A 106 -6.97 7.92 -8.97
C GLN A 106 -7.16 6.92 -10.09
N ASP A 107 -6.28 7.01 -11.08
CA ASP A 107 -6.19 6.02 -12.16
C ASP A 107 -5.16 4.97 -11.81
N LEU A 108 -5.52 3.70 -11.95
CA LEU A 108 -4.59 2.58 -11.86
C LEU A 108 -4.69 1.68 -13.09
N TYR A 109 -3.53 1.23 -13.55
CA TYR A 109 -3.37 0.43 -14.76
C TYR A 109 -2.58 -0.84 -14.49
N LEU A 110 -3.00 -1.94 -15.08
CA LEU A 110 -2.21 -3.15 -15.29
C LEU A 110 -2.08 -3.41 -16.78
N SER A 111 -0.98 -4.02 -17.22
CA SER A 111 -0.90 -4.52 -18.59
C SER A 111 -1.90 -5.66 -18.82
N GLY A 112 -2.31 -5.92 -20.07
CA GLY A 112 -3.18 -7.04 -20.38
C GLY A 112 -2.59 -8.39 -19.96
N GLU A 113 -1.28 -8.57 -20.09
CA GLU A 113 -0.58 -9.78 -19.66
C GLU A 113 -0.63 -9.99 -18.15
N GLU A 114 -0.47 -8.92 -17.36
CA GLU A 114 -0.60 -8.98 -15.90
C GLU A 114 -2.05 -9.28 -15.49
N ALA A 115 -3.02 -8.67 -16.14
CA ALA A 115 -4.45 -8.93 -15.92
C ALA A 115 -4.82 -10.39 -16.24
N ASP A 116 -4.29 -10.94 -17.33
CA ASP A 116 -4.52 -12.34 -17.70
C ASP A 116 -3.90 -13.32 -16.68
N LYS A 117 -2.74 -13.01 -16.12
CA LYS A 117 -2.13 -13.80 -15.04
C LYS A 117 -2.95 -13.78 -13.75
N ILE A 118 -3.62 -12.67 -13.46
CA ILE A 118 -4.48 -12.50 -12.27
C ILE A 118 -5.80 -13.27 -12.40
N ARG A 119 -6.28 -13.53 -13.61
CA ARG A 119 -7.56 -14.20 -13.85
C ARG A 119 -7.66 -15.56 -13.13
N GLY A 120 -8.68 -15.71 -12.27
CA GLY A 120 -8.91 -16.90 -11.46
C GLY A 120 -7.91 -17.11 -10.32
N LYS A 121 -7.08 -16.11 -10.03
CA LYS A 121 -6.04 -16.17 -9.00
C LYS A 121 -6.40 -15.37 -7.76
N ARG A 122 -5.74 -15.71 -6.66
CA ARG A 122 -5.88 -15.05 -5.37
C ARG A 122 -4.73 -14.05 -5.18
N VAL A 123 -5.06 -12.78 -5.01
CA VAL A 123 -4.09 -11.68 -4.99
C VAL A 123 -4.04 -11.07 -3.59
N LEU A 124 -2.85 -11.01 -3.01
CA LEU A 124 -2.57 -10.29 -1.77
C LEU A 124 -2.18 -8.85 -2.11
N ILE A 125 -2.99 -7.90 -1.66
CA ILE A 125 -2.73 -6.45 -1.85
C ILE A 125 -1.88 -5.95 -0.69
N VAL A 126 -0.81 -5.22 -1.02
CA VAL A 126 0.16 -4.68 -0.05
C VAL A 126 0.40 -3.21 -0.32
N ASP A 127 0.39 -2.37 0.72
CA ASP A 127 0.73 -0.95 0.62
C ASP A 127 1.70 -0.53 1.75
N ASP A 128 2.30 0.65 1.65
CA ASP A 128 3.11 1.22 2.72
C ASP A 128 2.21 1.80 3.82
N VAL A 129 1.24 2.62 3.45
CA VAL A 129 0.28 3.25 4.36
C VAL A 129 -1.13 3.16 3.79
N ILE A 130 -2.06 2.60 4.54
CA ILE A 130 -3.49 2.71 4.25
C ILE A 130 -4.06 3.81 5.14
N SER A 131 -4.62 4.86 4.52
CA SER A 131 -5.26 6.00 5.16
C SER A 131 -6.74 6.07 4.79
N THR A 132 -7.14 6.81 3.76
CA THR A 132 -8.54 6.86 3.29
C THR A 132 -9.01 5.56 2.65
N GLY A 133 -8.08 4.73 2.18
CA GLY A 133 -8.38 3.47 1.49
C GLY A 133 -8.72 3.62 0.01
N GLU A 134 -8.58 4.80 -0.59
CA GLU A 134 -8.88 5.01 -2.01
C GLU A 134 -7.96 4.21 -2.92
N SER A 135 -6.63 4.23 -2.66
CA SER A 135 -5.67 3.41 -3.42
C SER A 135 -5.93 1.91 -3.24
N LEU A 136 -6.28 1.49 -2.04
CA LEU A 136 -6.66 0.11 -1.76
C LEU A 136 -7.89 -0.31 -2.57
N ARG A 137 -8.94 0.51 -2.56
CA ARG A 137 -10.16 0.27 -3.33
C ARG A 137 -9.89 0.18 -4.83
N ALA A 138 -9.04 1.07 -5.38
CA ALA A 138 -8.65 1.02 -6.78
C ALA A 138 -7.91 -0.29 -7.12
N MET A 139 -7.03 -0.78 -6.25
CA MET A 139 -6.37 -2.07 -6.43
C MET A 139 -7.35 -3.25 -6.35
N GLU A 140 -8.33 -3.20 -5.45
CA GLU A 140 -9.39 -4.21 -5.35
C GLU A 140 -10.21 -4.28 -6.64
N GLU A 141 -10.66 -3.14 -7.15
CA GLU A 141 -11.41 -3.05 -8.40
C GLU A 141 -10.58 -3.56 -9.60
N LEU A 142 -9.25 -3.30 -9.62
CA LEU A 142 -8.37 -3.87 -10.66
C LEU A 142 -8.31 -5.40 -10.59
N VAL A 143 -8.16 -5.98 -9.41
CA VAL A 143 -8.12 -7.44 -9.21
C VAL A 143 -9.44 -8.07 -9.66
N GLU A 144 -10.57 -7.52 -9.23
CA GLU A 144 -11.91 -8.00 -9.59
C GLU A 144 -12.15 -7.89 -11.11
N LYS A 145 -11.81 -6.75 -11.70
CA LYS A 145 -11.94 -6.51 -13.15
C LYS A 145 -11.04 -7.43 -13.98
N ALA A 146 -9.89 -7.82 -13.45
CA ALA A 146 -9.02 -8.85 -14.06
C ALA A 146 -9.59 -10.27 -13.91
N GLY A 147 -10.65 -10.46 -13.12
CA GLY A 147 -11.24 -11.77 -12.82
C GLY A 147 -10.49 -12.54 -11.73
N GLY A 148 -9.72 -11.87 -10.90
CA GLY A 148 -9.08 -12.42 -9.71
C GLY A 148 -9.91 -12.25 -8.45
N THR A 149 -9.39 -12.72 -7.32
CA THR A 149 -9.99 -12.59 -5.99
C THR A 149 -8.98 -11.99 -5.02
N VAL A 150 -9.39 -11.05 -4.21
CA VAL A 150 -8.53 -10.47 -3.16
C VAL A 150 -8.38 -11.46 -2.02
N ALA A 151 -7.15 -11.96 -1.81
CA ALA A 151 -6.81 -12.90 -0.74
C ALA A 151 -6.63 -12.22 0.62
N GLY A 152 -6.20 -10.98 0.61
CA GLY A 152 -5.99 -10.17 1.80
C GLY A 152 -5.51 -8.76 1.46
N ARG A 153 -5.48 -7.92 2.47
CA ARG A 153 -5.11 -6.51 2.40
C ARG A 153 -4.13 -6.20 3.51
N MET A 154 -2.95 -5.73 3.16
CA MET A 154 -1.89 -5.51 4.14
C MET A 154 -1.22 -4.15 3.95
N ALA A 155 -0.77 -3.56 5.04
CA ALA A 155 0.06 -2.36 5.01
C ALA A 155 1.10 -2.37 6.14
N VAL A 156 2.15 -1.58 5.99
CA VAL A 156 3.07 -1.34 7.12
C VAL A 156 2.33 -0.53 8.18
N LEU A 157 1.67 0.55 7.79
CA LEU A 157 0.97 1.44 8.70
C LEU A 157 -0.49 1.63 8.30
N ALA A 158 -1.36 1.75 9.32
CA ALA A 158 -2.73 2.23 9.16
C ALA A 158 -2.86 3.63 9.77
N GLU A 159 -3.33 4.60 8.98
CA GLU A 159 -3.48 6.00 9.39
C GLU A 159 -4.95 6.40 9.50
N GLY A 160 -5.26 7.21 10.48
CA GLY A 160 -6.61 7.75 10.68
C GLY A 160 -7.68 6.65 10.81
N ASP A 161 -8.77 6.75 10.05
CA ASP A 161 -9.90 5.83 10.09
C ASP A 161 -9.54 4.39 9.67
N ALA A 162 -8.47 4.21 8.90
CA ALA A 162 -7.99 2.87 8.55
C ALA A 162 -7.60 2.04 9.77
N GLN A 163 -7.25 2.66 10.89
CA GLN A 163 -6.89 1.97 12.14
C GLN A 163 -8.07 1.18 12.75
N ALA A 164 -9.31 1.55 12.43
CA ALA A 164 -10.51 0.86 12.91
C ALA A 164 -10.95 -0.30 12.00
N ARG A 165 -10.38 -0.43 10.81
CA ARG A 165 -10.72 -1.48 9.83
C ARG A 165 -10.28 -2.85 10.33
N LYS A 166 -11.16 -3.85 10.18
CA LYS A 166 -10.91 -5.24 10.56
C LYS A 166 -10.55 -6.14 9.39
N ASP A 167 -10.68 -5.62 8.19
CA ASP A 167 -10.43 -6.33 6.93
C ASP A 167 -9.01 -6.09 6.37
N ILE A 168 -8.20 -5.30 7.07
CA ILE A 168 -6.80 -5.05 6.76
C ILE A 168 -5.88 -5.57 7.87
N VAL A 169 -4.70 -6.04 7.48
CA VAL A 169 -3.62 -6.40 8.40
C VAL A 169 -2.52 -5.35 8.30
N TYR A 170 -2.12 -4.76 9.41
CA TYR A 170 -1.06 -3.77 9.46
C TYR A 170 -0.12 -4.00 10.65
N LEU A 171 1.09 -3.44 10.57
CA LEU A 171 2.08 -3.62 11.64
C LEU A 171 1.84 -2.64 12.78
N ASN A 172 1.66 -1.34 12.46
CA ASN A 172 1.50 -0.29 13.46
C ASN A 172 0.46 0.75 13.03
N LYS A 173 -0.09 1.43 14.03
CA LYS A 173 -0.96 2.60 13.84
C LYS A 173 -0.11 3.85 13.63
N LEU A 174 -0.42 4.62 12.58
CA LEU A 174 0.17 5.93 12.34
C LEU A 174 -0.83 6.99 12.78
N PRO A 175 -0.56 7.78 13.83
CA PRO A 175 -1.45 8.85 14.23
C PRO A 175 -1.43 10.00 13.22
N VAL A 176 -2.47 10.81 13.25
CA VAL A 176 -2.50 12.14 12.64
C VAL A 176 -2.20 13.19 13.71
N PHE A 177 -1.80 14.40 13.31
CA PHE A 177 -1.25 15.38 14.25
C PHE A 177 -1.91 16.75 14.10
N ASN A 178 -1.93 17.49 15.20
CA ASN A 178 -2.26 18.90 15.25
C ASN A 178 -1.10 19.76 14.69
N ALA A 179 -1.35 21.05 14.47
CA ALA A 179 -0.35 21.99 13.95
C ALA A 179 0.88 22.15 14.86
N ASP A 180 0.74 21.91 16.16
CA ASP A 180 1.81 21.95 17.14
C ASP A 180 2.64 20.65 17.24
N GLY A 181 2.24 19.63 16.48
CA GLY A 181 2.90 18.31 16.44
C GLY A 181 2.41 17.31 17.49
N THR A 182 1.40 17.68 18.30
CA THR A 182 0.73 16.72 19.20
C THR A 182 -0.15 15.76 18.42
N VAL A 183 -0.31 14.53 18.93
CA VAL A 183 -1.22 13.54 18.32
C VAL A 183 -2.65 14.08 18.40
N LYS A 184 -3.35 14.02 17.27
CA LYS A 184 -4.76 14.40 17.19
C LYS A 184 -5.62 13.22 17.62
N GLU A 185 -6.46 13.43 18.63
CA GLU A 185 -7.42 12.45 19.13
C GLU A 185 -8.61 12.25 18.18
#